data_361791abedaa9dc7b82a26e73801aeba
#
_entry.id   361791abedaa9dc7b82a26e73801aeba
#
_cell.length_a   1.000
_cell.length_b   1.000
_cell.length_c   1.000
_cell.angle_alpha   90.00
_cell.angle_beta   90.00
_cell.angle_gamma   90.00
#
_symmetry.space_group_name_H-M   'P 1'
#
loop_
_entity.id
_entity.type
_entity.pdbx_description
1 polymer ?
#
loop_
_entity_poly.entity_id
_entity_poly.type
_entity_poly.pdbx_seq_one_letter_code
_entity_poly.pdbx_strand_id
1 'polypeptide(L)'
;MKNKSVESVKSVVVEKNSVHPLMKVKYILLFAVCLLFSCKGGDDTSDVYPNVVTEFAVIRTNDAGTMVEFTTDDGRTYAISNPQEGFKKNFRYRAVCGYVPDAQKAFLHHATEAYLLHDSTALAISPDPIKVTSVWQSGRYINMHLSPLTQGGRQYWGYRIDNVSGKTTHISLHHRQNGDPLSYTTTVYASLHVDSLTTIPAGDSLALHIKTFNGEQVWAFQKP
;
A
#
# COMPACT_ATOMS: atom_id res chain seq x y z
N MET A 1 29.99 10.60 60.65
CA MET A 1 29.36 11.87 61.06
C MET A 1 28.05 12.05 60.32
N LYS A 2 27.00 12.26 61.16
CA LYS A 2 25.65 12.83 60.85
C LYS A 2 24.67 12.02 60.01
N ASN A 3 23.77 11.37 60.74
CA ASN A 3 22.38 11.05 60.46
C ASN A 3 21.55 12.27 59.99
N LYS A 4 20.57 12.02 59.14
CA LYS A 4 19.25 12.66 59.12
C LYS A 4 18.32 11.73 58.37
N SER A 5 17.44 11.16 59.01
CA SER A 5 16.15 11.42 59.64
C SER A 5 15.02 11.15 58.62
N VAL A 6 14.30 10.09 58.92
CA VAL A 6 13.05 9.60 58.30
C VAL A 6 11.94 10.58 58.68
N GLU A 7 11.26 11.16 57.69
CA GLU A 7 10.00 11.89 57.89
C GLU A 7 8.78 11.05 57.62
N SER A 8 7.99 10.93 58.67
CA SER A 8 6.74 10.21 58.80
C SER A 8 5.63 10.83 57.90
N VAL A 9 5.02 10.01 57.05
CA VAL A 9 3.79 10.37 56.34
C VAL A 9 2.60 10.13 57.26
N LYS A 10 1.91 11.21 57.65
CA LYS A 10 0.66 11.20 58.40
C LYS A 10 -0.48 10.63 57.54
N SER A 11 -1.12 9.59 58.05
CA SER A 11 -2.40 9.06 57.55
C SER A 11 -3.52 10.07 57.78
N VAL A 12 -4.17 10.51 56.69
CA VAL A 12 -5.41 11.28 56.76
C VAL A 12 -6.58 10.29 56.81
N VAL A 13 -7.23 10.26 57.94
CA VAL A 13 -8.49 9.55 58.13
C VAL A 13 -9.60 10.35 57.43
N VAL A 14 -10.18 9.79 56.38
CA VAL A 14 -11.38 10.36 55.75
C VAL A 14 -12.60 9.84 56.51
N GLU A 15 -13.30 10.78 57.14
CA GLU A 15 -14.56 10.51 57.82
C GLU A 15 -15.64 10.10 56.81
N LYS A 16 -16.27 8.96 57.04
CA LYS A 16 -17.40 8.43 56.27
C LYS A 16 -18.67 9.20 56.65
N ASN A 17 -19.03 10.21 55.87
CA ASN A 17 -20.37 10.78 55.95
C ASN A 17 -21.42 9.77 55.47
N SER A 18 -22.24 9.29 56.40
CA SER A 18 -23.37 8.40 56.13
C SER A 18 -24.46 9.16 55.41
N VAL A 19 -24.60 9.00 54.13
CA VAL A 19 -25.70 9.54 53.33
C VAL A 19 -26.92 8.66 53.49
N HIS A 20 -28.07 9.26 53.91
CA HIS A 20 -29.33 8.60 54.17
C HIS A 20 -29.78 7.70 53.01
N PRO A 21 -30.28 6.47 53.27
CA PRO A 21 -30.61 5.49 52.24
C PRO A 21 -31.68 5.94 51.25
N LEU A 22 -32.60 6.83 51.64
CA LEU A 22 -33.63 7.39 50.79
C LEU A 22 -33.10 8.33 49.69
N MET A 23 -31.94 8.96 49.89
CA MET A 23 -31.32 9.82 48.90
C MET A 23 -30.66 9.02 47.80
N LYS A 24 -30.08 7.84 48.16
CA LYS A 24 -29.43 6.93 47.18
C LYS A 24 -30.45 6.35 46.19
N VAL A 25 -31.65 6.03 46.61
CA VAL A 25 -32.69 5.49 45.73
C VAL A 25 -33.17 6.54 44.69
N LYS A 26 -33.29 7.82 45.09
CA LYS A 26 -33.66 8.89 44.16
C LYS A 26 -32.64 9.10 43.05
N TYR A 27 -31.35 9.06 43.35
CA TYR A 27 -30.28 9.20 42.32
C TYR A 27 -30.17 7.98 41.43
N ILE A 28 -30.40 6.77 41.95
CA ILE A 28 -30.41 5.54 41.13
C ILE A 28 -31.60 5.58 40.17
N LEU A 29 -32.78 6.04 40.62
CA LEU A 29 -33.95 6.14 39.74
C LEU A 29 -33.78 7.23 38.68
N LEU A 30 -33.16 8.37 39.02
CA LEU A 30 -32.84 9.43 38.06
C LEU A 30 -31.83 8.98 37.02
N PHE A 31 -30.81 8.22 37.43
CA PHE A 31 -29.80 7.67 36.51
C PHE A 31 -30.36 6.58 35.59
N ALA A 32 -31.29 5.75 36.08
CA ALA A 32 -31.98 4.74 35.27
C ALA A 32 -32.92 5.41 34.23
N VAL A 33 -33.57 6.53 34.56
CA VAL A 33 -34.40 7.27 33.60
C VAL A 33 -33.56 7.95 32.52
N CYS A 34 -32.38 8.46 32.85
CA CYS A 34 -31.46 9.02 31.85
C CYS A 34 -30.93 7.96 30.85
N LEU A 35 -30.78 6.70 31.26
CA LEU A 35 -30.38 5.62 30.35
C LEU A 35 -31.48 5.23 29.36
N LEU A 36 -32.74 5.48 29.66
CA LEU A 36 -33.88 5.18 28.75
C LEU A 36 -34.09 6.25 27.66
N PHE A 37 -33.50 7.46 27.81
CA PHE A 37 -33.58 8.52 26.81
C PHE A 37 -32.33 8.60 25.91
N SER A 38 -31.32 7.76 26.13
CA SER A 38 -30.09 7.74 25.33
C SER A 38 -30.15 6.93 24.03
N CYS A 39 -31.34 6.46 23.65
CA CYS A 39 -31.55 5.79 22.36
C CYS A 39 -32.69 6.43 21.63
N LYS A 40 -32.51 7.63 21.07
CA LYS A 40 -33.41 8.14 20.06
C LYS A 40 -32.63 8.80 18.93
N GLY A 41 -32.64 8.09 17.80
CA GLY A 41 -32.52 8.66 16.49
C GLY A 41 -31.11 9.13 16.14
N GLY A 42 -30.20 8.24 15.93
CA GLY A 42 -29.31 8.47 14.79
C GLY A 42 -30.23 8.51 13.56
N ASP A 43 -30.30 9.64 12.87
CA ASP A 43 -30.68 9.61 11.48
C ASP A 43 -29.84 8.53 10.83
N ASP A 44 -30.49 7.49 10.28
CA ASP A 44 -29.88 6.56 9.33
C ASP A 44 -29.60 7.31 8.01
N THR A 45 -28.85 8.41 8.06
CA THR A 45 -27.92 8.71 7.02
C THR A 45 -26.79 7.68 7.24
N SER A 46 -27.01 6.46 6.77
CA SER A 46 -25.90 5.59 6.44
C SER A 46 -25.01 6.48 5.57
N ASP A 47 -23.93 6.99 6.15
CA ASP A 47 -22.83 7.52 5.38
C ASP A 47 -22.39 6.36 4.52
N VAL A 48 -22.98 6.24 3.32
CA VAL A 48 -22.58 5.30 2.31
C VAL A 48 -21.21 5.80 1.87
N TYR A 49 -20.18 5.38 2.61
CA TYR A 49 -18.81 5.62 2.17
C TYR A 49 -18.70 5.07 0.74
N PRO A 50 -18.28 5.89 -0.20
CA PRO A 50 -18.16 5.44 -1.56
C PRO A 50 -17.26 4.21 -1.58
N ASN A 51 -17.69 3.17 -2.31
CA ASN A 51 -16.91 1.93 -2.43
C ASN A 51 -15.63 2.22 -3.23
N VAL A 52 -14.55 2.59 -2.52
CA VAL A 52 -13.25 2.88 -3.12
C VAL A 52 -12.59 1.58 -3.54
N VAL A 53 -12.38 1.44 -4.84
CA VAL A 53 -11.61 0.35 -5.44
C VAL A 53 -10.14 0.76 -5.46
N THR A 54 -9.24 -0.17 -5.11
CA THR A 54 -7.79 0.07 -5.18
C THR A 54 -7.14 -1.01 -6.02
N GLU A 55 -6.54 -0.63 -7.15
CA GLU A 55 -5.88 -1.56 -8.05
C GLU A 55 -4.79 -0.89 -8.91
N PHE A 56 -3.98 -1.70 -9.55
CA PHE A 56 -2.99 -1.20 -10.48
C PHE A 56 -3.63 -0.74 -11.79
N ALA A 57 -3.14 0.39 -12.31
CA ALA A 57 -3.60 0.96 -13.54
C ALA A 57 -2.48 1.70 -14.30
N VAL A 58 -2.74 2.02 -15.55
CA VAL A 58 -1.91 2.93 -16.35
C VAL A 58 -2.70 4.22 -16.56
N ILE A 59 -2.22 5.32 -15.97
CA ILE A 59 -2.80 6.65 -16.11
C ILE A 59 -2.20 7.31 -17.35
N ARG A 60 -3.05 7.89 -18.19
CA ARG A 60 -2.63 8.66 -19.37
C ARG A 60 -2.84 10.16 -19.14
N THR A 61 -1.83 10.95 -19.55
CA THR A 61 -1.92 12.40 -19.59
C THR A 61 -2.09 12.88 -21.06
N ASN A 62 -2.70 14.04 -21.21
CA ASN A 62 -2.85 14.71 -22.50
C ASN A 62 -1.65 15.64 -22.83
N ASP A 63 -1.75 16.40 -23.91
CA ASP A 63 -0.76 17.37 -24.36
C ASP A 63 -0.60 18.60 -23.44
N ALA A 64 -1.56 18.86 -22.56
CA ALA A 64 -1.47 19.87 -21.52
C ALA A 64 -0.76 19.34 -20.25
N GLY A 65 -0.56 18.02 -20.10
CA GLY A 65 -0.04 17.40 -18.88
C GLY A 65 -1.13 17.16 -17.82
N THR A 66 -2.38 17.03 -18.26
CA THR A 66 -3.53 16.71 -17.41
C THR A 66 -3.80 15.21 -17.42
N MET A 67 -4.03 14.57 -16.27
CA MET A 67 -4.50 13.19 -16.17
C MET A 67 -5.94 13.10 -16.68
N VAL A 68 -6.18 12.36 -17.75
CA VAL A 68 -7.49 12.32 -18.43
C VAL A 68 -8.21 11.00 -18.33
N GLU A 69 -7.47 9.91 -18.24
CA GLU A 69 -8.02 8.55 -18.11
C GLU A 69 -7.03 7.60 -17.45
N PHE A 70 -7.52 6.48 -17.00
CA PHE A 70 -6.67 5.34 -16.62
C PHE A 70 -7.27 4.03 -17.11
N THR A 71 -6.40 3.05 -17.37
CA THR A 71 -6.77 1.70 -17.75
C THR A 71 -6.24 0.72 -16.70
N THR A 72 -7.12 -0.07 -16.12
CA THR A 72 -6.80 -1.11 -15.13
C THR A 72 -6.18 -2.34 -15.79
N ASP A 73 -5.58 -3.23 -15.01
CA ASP A 73 -4.89 -4.41 -15.54
C ASP A 73 -5.83 -5.40 -16.23
N ASP A 74 -7.10 -5.42 -15.86
CA ASP A 74 -8.15 -6.22 -16.52
C ASP A 74 -8.72 -5.54 -17.78
N GLY A 75 -8.20 -4.38 -18.18
CA GLY A 75 -8.53 -3.69 -19.42
C GLY A 75 -9.70 -2.70 -19.35
N ARG A 76 -10.31 -2.50 -18.17
CA ARG A 76 -11.33 -1.45 -18.00
C ARG A 76 -10.69 -0.08 -18.10
N THR A 77 -11.30 0.82 -18.87
CA THR A 77 -10.82 2.21 -19.01
C THR A 77 -11.86 3.16 -18.46
N TYR A 78 -11.41 4.09 -17.62
CA TYR A 78 -12.23 5.11 -17.00
C TYR A 78 -11.70 6.50 -17.34
N ALA A 79 -12.58 7.41 -17.77
CA ALA A 79 -12.27 8.83 -17.83
C ALA A 79 -12.23 9.40 -16.41
N ILE A 80 -11.21 10.21 -16.08
CA ILE A 80 -11.06 10.82 -14.75
C ILE A 80 -12.02 12.00 -14.65
N SER A 81 -12.98 11.94 -13.67
CA SER A 81 -13.99 12.99 -13.46
C SER A 81 -13.46 14.21 -12.72
N ASN A 82 -12.35 14.08 -12.02
CA ASN A 82 -11.63 15.13 -11.30
C ASN A 82 -10.18 15.26 -11.82
N PRO A 83 -9.96 15.69 -13.08
CA PRO A 83 -8.65 15.70 -13.70
C PRO A 83 -7.66 16.56 -12.93
N GLN A 84 -6.40 16.11 -12.87
CA GLN A 84 -5.30 16.79 -12.20
C GLN A 84 -4.23 17.18 -13.22
N GLU A 85 -3.60 18.32 -13.01
CA GLU A 85 -2.61 18.93 -13.90
C GLU A 85 -1.19 18.89 -13.31
N GLY A 86 -0.20 19.31 -14.11
CA GLY A 86 1.18 19.45 -13.66
C GLY A 86 2.05 18.21 -13.93
N PHE A 87 1.58 17.28 -14.74
CA PHE A 87 2.31 16.06 -15.11
C PHE A 87 3.04 16.19 -16.44
N LYS A 88 3.86 15.19 -16.79
CA LYS A 88 4.48 15.13 -18.12
C LYS A 88 3.39 15.02 -19.18
N LYS A 89 3.56 15.75 -20.27
CA LYS A 89 2.64 15.77 -21.42
C LYS A 89 2.71 14.46 -22.20
N ASN A 90 1.55 13.97 -22.65
CA ASN A 90 1.44 12.75 -23.47
C ASN A 90 2.20 11.57 -22.89
N PHE A 91 2.10 11.37 -21.57
CA PHE A 91 2.85 10.35 -20.84
C PHE A 91 1.92 9.29 -20.25
N ARG A 92 2.49 8.13 -19.94
CA ARG A 92 1.80 7.03 -19.27
C ARG A 92 2.50 6.72 -17.94
N TYR A 93 1.76 6.83 -16.84
CA TYR A 93 2.25 6.49 -15.50
C TYR A 93 1.70 5.14 -15.09
N ARG A 94 2.57 4.25 -14.64
CA ARG A 94 2.12 3.06 -13.91
C ARG A 94 1.85 3.45 -12.47
N ALA A 95 0.66 3.13 -11.93
CA ALA A 95 0.28 3.55 -10.59
C ALA A 95 -0.65 2.54 -9.92
N VAL A 96 -0.70 2.58 -8.58
CA VAL A 96 -1.80 2.04 -7.77
C VAL A 96 -2.81 3.17 -7.59
N CYS A 97 -4.01 2.98 -8.11
CA CYS A 97 -5.08 3.96 -8.11
C CYS A 97 -6.16 3.58 -7.10
N GLY A 98 -6.54 4.51 -6.22
CA GLY A 98 -7.74 4.41 -5.40
C GLY A 98 -8.84 5.29 -6.00
N TYR A 99 -9.96 4.71 -6.39
CA TYR A 99 -10.99 5.42 -7.14
C TYR A 99 -12.40 4.90 -6.84
N VAL A 100 -13.40 5.72 -7.13
CA VAL A 100 -14.81 5.33 -7.12
C VAL A 100 -15.31 5.33 -8.56
N PRO A 101 -15.71 4.15 -9.11
CA PRO A 101 -16.23 4.06 -10.47
C PRO A 101 -17.65 4.61 -10.57
N ASP A 102 -17.94 5.29 -11.69
CA ASP A 102 -19.26 5.75 -12.09
C ASP A 102 -19.42 5.54 -13.61
N ALA A 103 -20.02 4.43 -13.98
CA ALA A 103 -20.13 3.98 -15.37
C ALA A 103 -18.77 3.94 -16.09
N GLN A 104 -18.56 4.82 -17.08
CA GLN A 104 -17.30 4.93 -17.83
C GLN A 104 -16.36 6.02 -17.27
N LYS A 105 -16.73 6.61 -16.13
CA LYS A 105 -15.92 7.61 -15.44
C LYS A 105 -15.51 7.09 -14.08
N ALA A 106 -14.53 7.73 -13.48
CA ALA A 106 -14.16 7.45 -12.10
C ALA A 106 -13.67 8.72 -11.40
N PHE A 107 -14.00 8.86 -10.13
CA PHE A 107 -13.39 9.84 -9.27
C PHE A 107 -12.11 9.26 -8.68
N LEU A 108 -10.96 9.83 -9.05
CA LEU A 108 -9.65 9.38 -8.61
C LEU A 108 -9.30 10.03 -7.26
N HIS A 109 -9.32 9.26 -6.17
CA HIS A 109 -8.99 9.74 -4.83
C HIS A 109 -7.49 9.90 -4.64
N HIS A 110 -6.72 8.90 -5.09
CA HIS A 110 -5.26 8.93 -5.03
C HIS A 110 -4.65 8.06 -6.13
N ALA A 111 -3.42 8.36 -6.48
CA ALA A 111 -2.57 7.53 -7.31
C ALA A 111 -1.16 7.52 -6.74
N THR A 112 -0.64 6.33 -6.45
CA THR A 112 0.74 6.12 -6.02
C THR A 112 1.52 5.55 -7.18
N GLU A 113 2.58 6.23 -7.62
CA GLU A 113 3.41 5.78 -8.74
C GLU A 113 4.01 4.40 -8.43
N ALA A 114 3.97 3.51 -9.41
CA ALA A 114 4.61 2.20 -9.36
C ALA A 114 5.77 2.18 -10.36
N TYR A 115 6.90 1.61 -9.95
CA TYR A 115 8.05 1.44 -10.85
C TYR A 115 7.70 0.45 -11.95
N LEU A 116 7.73 0.88 -13.20
CA LEU A 116 7.75 -0.02 -14.33
C LEU A 116 9.20 -0.52 -14.51
N LEU A 117 9.42 -1.82 -14.28
CA LEU A 117 10.75 -2.40 -14.32
C LEU A 117 11.32 -2.38 -15.74
N HIS A 118 12.57 -1.96 -15.86
CA HIS A 118 13.32 -1.92 -17.10
C HIS A 118 14.30 -3.08 -17.18
N ASP A 119 14.61 -3.54 -18.40
CA ASP A 119 15.63 -4.54 -18.62
C ASP A 119 17.01 -4.03 -18.18
N SER A 120 17.62 -4.76 -17.30
CA SER A 120 18.96 -4.50 -16.76
C SER A 120 19.89 -5.69 -16.98
N THR A 121 19.57 -6.59 -17.89
CA THR A 121 20.33 -7.83 -18.18
C THR A 121 21.81 -7.55 -18.49
N ALA A 122 22.08 -6.41 -19.16
CA ALA A 122 23.45 -5.98 -19.46
C ALA A 122 24.26 -5.51 -18.23
N LEU A 123 23.60 -5.28 -17.07
CA LEU A 123 24.28 -4.84 -15.87
C LEU A 123 24.75 -6.04 -15.06
N ALA A 124 26.06 -6.31 -15.07
CA ALA A 124 26.68 -7.40 -14.32
C ALA A 124 26.79 -7.13 -12.81
N ILE A 125 25.68 -6.70 -12.19
CA ILE A 125 25.66 -6.31 -10.78
C ILE A 125 24.69 -7.22 -10.02
N SER A 126 25.13 -7.81 -8.91
CA SER A 126 24.28 -8.63 -8.04
C SER A 126 23.19 -7.78 -7.39
N PRO A 127 21.91 -8.23 -7.35
CA PRO A 127 20.85 -7.52 -6.67
C PRO A 127 21.07 -7.48 -5.15
N ASP A 128 20.63 -6.40 -4.52
CA ASP A 128 20.54 -6.29 -3.07
C ASP A 128 19.25 -6.96 -2.56
N PRO A 129 19.25 -7.52 -1.33
CA PRO A 129 18.07 -8.18 -0.80
C PRO A 129 16.96 -7.18 -0.48
N ILE A 130 15.70 -7.65 -0.58
CA ILE A 130 14.53 -6.84 -0.27
C ILE A 130 13.47 -7.67 0.49
N LYS A 131 12.64 -7.00 1.27
CA LYS A 131 11.45 -7.62 1.86
C LYS A 131 10.31 -7.58 0.84
N VAL A 132 9.72 -8.73 0.54
CA VAL A 132 8.56 -8.89 -0.33
C VAL A 132 7.31 -8.99 0.53
N THR A 133 6.29 -8.20 0.21
CA THR A 133 4.97 -8.27 0.85
C THR A 133 4.03 -9.15 0.02
N SER A 134 3.97 -8.94 -1.30
CA SER A 134 3.18 -9.77 -2.22
C SER A 134 3.68 -9.65 -3.65
N VAL A 135 3.45 -10.71 -4.43
CA VAL A 135 3.72 -10.76 -5.88
C VAL A 135 2.56 -11.50 -6.54
N TRP A 136 1.98 -10.95 -7.59
CA TRP A 136 0.86 -11.56 -8.31
C TRP A 136 0.83 -11.09 -9.76
N GLN A 137 0.19 -11.88 -10.61
CA GLN A 137 -0.08 -11.51 -12.00
C GLN A 137 -1.49 -10.92 -12.12
N SER A 138 -1.61 -9.82 -12.86
CA SER A 138 -2.88 -9.22 -13.25
C SER A 138 -2.76 -8.71 -14.68
N GLY A 139 -3.62 -9.23 -15.56
CA GLY A 139 -3.54 -8.96 -16.99
C GLY A 139 -2.13 -9.23 -17.55
N ARG A 140 -1.54 -8.21 -18.12
CA ARG A 140 -0.19 -8.27 -18.73
C ARG A 140 0.94 -7.83 -17.80
N TYR A 141 0.69 -7.77 -16.49
CA TYR A 141 1.67 -7.33 -15.52
C TYR A 141 1.88 -8.36 -14.41
N ILE A 142 3.12 -8.53 -14.00
CA ILE A 142 3.46 -9.12 -12.72
C ILE A 142 3.70 -7.95 -11.76
N ASN A 143 2.81 -7.81 -10.78
CA ASN A 143 2.80 -6.73 -9.82
C ASN A 143 3.45 -7.15 -8.51
N MET A 144 4.15 -6.22 -7.89
CA MET A 144 4.89 -6.44 -6.66
C MET A 144 4.59 -5.34 -5.66
N HIS A 145 4.34 -5.73 -4.42
CA HIS A 145 4.37 -4.87 -3.24
C HIS A 145 5.63 -5.20 -2.45
N LEU A 146 6.54 -4.27 -2.38
CA LEU A 146 7.88 -4.42 -1.83
C LEU A 146 8.08 -3.46 -0.66
N SER A 147 8.95 -3.83 0.27
CA SER A 147 9.23 -3.04 1.46
C SER A 147 10.74 -2.84 1.62
N PRO A 148 11.36 -1.95 0.83
CA PRO A 148 12.77 -1.62 0.99
C PRO A 148 13.04 -0.86 2.27
N LEU A 149 14.28 -0.96 2.77
CA LEU A 149 14.83 -0.08 3.76
C LEU A 149 15.45 1.14 3.06
N THR A 150 15.25 2.34 3.60
CA THR A 150 15.68 3.60 2.97
C THR A 150 15.91 4.71 3.98
N GLN A 151 16.68 5.71 3.62
CA GLN A 151 16.68 7.06 4.22
C GLN A 151 16.13 8.12 3.25
N GLY A 152 15.45 7.70 2.17
CA GLY A 152 14.93 8.59 1.13
C GLY A 152 15.89 8.76 -0.05
N GLY A 153 16.92 7.94 -0.15
CA GLY A 153 17.86 7.91 -1.27
C GLY A 153 17.25 7.28 -2.53
N ARG A 154 17.95 7.46 -3.66
CA ARG A 154 17.55 6.87 -4.92
C ARG A 154 18.00 5.42 -5.01
N GLN A 155 17.05 4.50 -5.05
CA GLN A 155 17.28 3.09 -5.33
C GLN A 155 17.05 2.78 -6.82
N TYR A 156 17.66 1.71 -7.32
CA TYR A 156 17.48 1.25 -8.69
C TYR A 156 16.53 0.06 -8.76
N TRP A 157 15.68 0.04 -9.78
CA TRP A 157 14.65 -0.97 -9.98
C TRP A 157 14.64 -1.43 -11.44
N GLY A 158 14.87 -2.72 -11.64
CA GLY A 158 14.88 -3.33 -12.96
C GLY A 158 14.62 -4.82 -12.86
N TYR A 159 14.70 -5.51 -14.01
CA TYR A 159 14.72 -6.96 -14.06
C TYR A 159 15.92 -7.43 -14.92
N ARG A 160 16.32 -8.66 -14.72
CA ARG A 160 17.33 -9.33 -15.52
C ARG A 160 16.81 -10.67 -15.98
N ILE A 161 17.02 -10.99 -17.28
CA ILE A 161 16.80 -12.34 -17.79
C ILE A 161 18.05 -13.14 -17.48
N ASP A 162 17.92 -14.19 -16.65
CA ASP A 162 19.05 -14.99 -16.19
C ASP A 162 19.34 -16.13 -17.17
N ASN A 163 18.35 -16.97 -17.48
CA ASN A 163 18.45 -18.08 -18.40
C ASN A 163 17.06 -18.58 -18.84
N VAL A 164 17.07 -19.53 -19.79
CA VAL A 164 15.89 -20.28 -20.22
C VAL A 164 16.14 -21.76 -19.98
N SER A 165 15.23 -22.43 -19.28
CA SER A 165 15.27 -23.87 -19.02
C SER A 165 13.98 -24.51 -19.52
N GLY A 166 14.07 -25.24 -20.66
CA GLY A 166 12.92 -25.78 -21.36
C GLY A 166 11.95 -24.65 -21.81
N LYS A 167 10.73 -24.64 -21.28
CA LYS A 167 9.72 -23.60 -21.53
C LYS A 167 9.62 -22.55 -20.40
N THR A 168 10.60 -22.51 -19.51
CA THR A 168 10.63 -21.57 -18.40
C THR A 168 11.74 -20.57 -18.57
N THR A 169 11.39 -19.29 -18.60
CA THR A 169 12.37 -18.20 -18.52
C THR A 169 12.52 -17.75 -17.08
N HIS A 170 13.77 -17.76 -16.61
CA HIS A 170 14.14 -17.30 -15.28
C HIS A 170 14.50 -15.82 -15.33
N ILE A 171 13.85 -15.02 -14.48
CA ILE A 171 14.00 -13.57 -14.43
C ILE A 171 14.24 -13.18 -12.97
N SER A 172 15.28 -12.39 -12.71
CA SER A 172 15.52 -11.83 -11.38
C SER A 172 15.06 -10.39 -11.27
N LEU A 173 14.43 -10.04 -10.14
CA LEU A 173 14.26 -8.64 -9.75
C LEU A 173 15.66 -8.05 -9.48
N HIS A 174 16.01 -7.01 -10.20
CA HIS A 174 17.26 -6.29 -10.03
C HIS A 174 17.04 -5.02 -9.21
N HIS A 175 16.99 -5.17 -7.89
CA HIS A 175 16.95 -4.08 -6.93
C HIS A 175 18.38 -3.73 -6.48
N ARG A 176 18.71 -2.42 -6.43
CA ARG A 176 19.95 -1.92 -5.88
C ARG A 176 19.67 -0.79 -4.91
N GLN A 177 20.25 -0.92 -3.72
CA GLN A 177 20.22 0.09 -2.66
C GLN A 177 20.91 1.39 -3.08
N ASN A 178 21.91 1.30 -3.97
CA ASN A 178 22.62 2.43 -4.57
C ASN A 178 23.19 3.43 -3.55
N GLY A 179 23.70 2.92 -2.42
CA GLY A 179 24.26 3.72 -1.34
C GLY A 179 23.23 4.37 -0.41
N ASP A 180 21.94 4.16 -0.63
CA ASP A 180 20.88 4.59 0.29
C ASP A 180 20.98 3.78 1.60
N PRO A 181 21.17 4.41 2.78
CA PRO A 181 21.35 3.67 4.02
C PRO A 181 20.12 2.87 4.43
N LEU A 182 20.35 1.69 5.02
CA LEU A 182 19.30 0.84 5.57
C LEU A 182 18.77 1.45 6.87
N SER A 183 17.60 2.07 6.84
CA SER A 183 17.02 2.77 7.98
C SER A 183 15.57 2.35 8.22
N TYR A 184 14.60 3.11 7.75
CA TYR A 184 13.19 2.79 7.91
C TYR A 184 12.62 2.04 6.69
N THR A 185 11.55 1.30 6.93
CA THR A 185 10.82 0.59 5.86
C THR A 185 9.85 1.54 5.18
N THR A 186 9.83 1.54 3.85
CA THR A 186 8.82 2.22 3.04
C THR A 186 8.06 1.22 2.17
N THR A 187 6.96 1.67 1.57
CA THR A 187 6.21 0.90 0.58
C THR A 187 6.62 1.29 -0.82
N VAL A 188 6.95 0.30 -1.63
CA VAL A 188 7.23 0.45 -3.06
C VAL A 188 6.35 -0.51 -3.85
N TYR A 189 5.71 0.02 -4.88
CA TYR A 189 5.02 -0.76 -5.89
C TYR A 189 5.87 -0.85 -7.15
N ALA A 190 5.96 -2.04 -7.72
CA ALA A 190 6.66 -2.27 -8.98
C ALA A 190 5.84 -3.20 -9.89
N SER A 191 6.04 -3.07 -11.20
CA SER A 191 5.39 -3.93 -12.19
C SER A 191 6.37 -4.33 -13.27
N LEU A 192 6.37 -5.61 -13.64
CA LEU A 192 7.01 -6.14 -14.83
C LEU A 192 5.95 -6.31 -15.91
N HIS A 193 6.10 -5.63 -17.03
CA HIS A 193 5.20 -5.78 -18.17
C HIS A 193 5.61 -7.01 -18.97
N VAL A 194 4.81 -8.07 -18.96
CA VAL A 194 5.20 -9.36 -19.58
C VAL A 194 5.31 -9.32 -21.10
N ASP A 195 4.62 -8.40 -21.78
CA ASP A 195 4.76 -8.21 -23.22
C ASP A 195 6.10 -7.58 -23.61
N SER A 196 6.77 -6.87 -22.69
CA SER A 196 8.12 -6.35 -22.95
C SER A 196 9.15 -7.49 -23.11
N LEU A 197 8.82 -8.69 -22.63
CA LEU A 197 9.62 -9.90 -22.77
C LEU A 197 9.37 -10.56 -24.13
N THR A 198 9.72 -9.88 -25.21
CA THR A 198 9.39 -10.29 -26.60
C THR A 198 10.00 -11.61 -27.02
N THR A 199 11.10 -12.01 -26.38
CA THR A 199 11.80 -13.29 -26.65
C THR A 199 11.09 -14.51 -26.07
N ILE A 200 10.06 -14.33 -25.26
CA ILE A 200 9.33 -15.40 -24.58
C ILE A 200 8.02 -15.63 -25.34
N PRO A 201 7.75 -16.86 -25.83
CA PRO A 201 6.47 -17.18 -26.44
C PRO A 201 5.30 -17.08 -25.48
N ALA A 202 4.10 -16.78 -26.02
CA ALA A 202 2.85 -16.89 -25.24
C ALA A 202 2.64 -18.35 -24.79
N GLY A 203 2.14 -18.53 -23.58
CA GLY A 203 1.95 -19.83 -22.95
C GLY A 203 3.17 -20.42 -22.27
N ASP A 204 4.37 -19.86 -22.48
CA ASP A 204 5.58 -20.27 -21.74
C ASP A 204 5.58 -19.73 -20.31
N SER A 205 6.30 -20.41 -19.43
CA SER A 205 6.37 -20.09 -18.02
C SER A 205 7.43 -19.01 -17.73
N LEU A 206 7.15 -18.20 -16.72
CA LEU A 206 8.07 -17.21 -16.15
C LEU A 206 8.35 -17.59 -14.70
N ALA A 207 9.61 -17.68 -14.30
CA ALA A 207 10.02 -17.84 -12.92
C ALA A 207 10.69 -16.54 -12.48
N LEU A 208 10.01 -15.77 -11.63
CA LEU A 208 10.52 -14.52 -11.06
C LEU A 208 11.26 -14.83 -9.76
N HIS A 209 12.54 -14.59 -9.75
CA HIS A 209 13.44 -14.74 -8.62
C HIS A 209 13.63 -13.40 -7.91
N ILE A 210 13.43 -13.37 -6.60
CA ILE A 210 13.68 -12.18 -5.79
C ILE A 210 14.60 -12.55 -4.63
N LYS A 211 15.74 -11.88 -4.54
CA LYS A 211 16.66 -12.00 -3.43
C LYS A 211 16.06 -11.31 -2.22
N THR A 212 15.80 -12.06 -1.15
CA THR A 212 15.30 -11.53 0.11
C THR A 212 16.36 -11.66 1.21
N PHE A 213 16.11 -11.02 2.36
CA PHE A 213 16.99 -11.16 3.54
C PHE A 213 17.04 -12.59 4.09
N ASN A 214 16.04 -13.42 3.76
CA ASN A 214 15.93 -14.81 4.21
C ASN A 214 16.29 -15.83 3.09
N GLY A 215 16.97 -15.40 2.04
CA GLY A 215 17.29 -16.19 0.87
C GLY A 215 16.48 -15.81 -0.37
N GLU A 216 16.65 -16.57 -1.43
CA GLU A 216 15.91 -16.35 -2.67
C GLU A 216 14.49 -16.92 -2.56
N GLN A 217 13.52 -16.16 -3.06
CA GLN A 217 12.15 -16.62 -3.26
C GLN A 217 11.81 -16.61 -4.74
N VAL A 218 10.98 -17.57 -5.19
CA VAL A 218 10.63 -17.75 -6.61
C VAL A 218 9.12 -17.82 -6.77
N TRP A 219 8.59 -17.05 -7.70
CA TRP A 219 7.19 -17.07 -8.12
C TRP A 219 7.08 -17.51 -9.57
N ALA A 220 6.18 -18.46 -9.83
CA ALA A 220 5.93 -18.96 -11.18
C ALA A 220 4.66 -18.30 -11.76
N PHE A 221 4.76 -17.86 -13.01
CA PHE A 221 3.68 -17.26 -13.77
C PHE A 221 3.65 -17.86 -15.18
N GLN A 222 2.57 -17.59 -15.90
CA GLN A 222 2.46 -17.97 -17.31
C GLN A 222 2.32 -16.70 -18.15
N LYS A 223 3.07 -16.62 -19.25
CA LYS A 223 2.93 -15.52 -20.19
C LYS A 223 1.59 -15.67 -20.91
N PRO A 224 0.69 -14.66 -20.86
CA PRO A 224 -0.61 -14.69 -21.54
C PRO A 224 -0.53 -14.85 -23.04
#